data_5b0ab6d49969f286f10e2b93c98ab3ca
#
_entry.id   5b0ab6d49969f286f10e2b93c98ab3ca
#
_cell.length_a   1.000
_cell.length_b   1.000
_cell.length_c   1.000
_cell.angle_alpha   90.00
_cell.angle_beta   90.00
_cell.angle_gamma   90.00
#
_symmetry.space_group_name_H-M   'P 1'
#
loop_
_entity.id
_entity.type
_entity.pdbx_description
1 polymer ?
#
loop_
_entity_poly.entity_id
_entity_poly.type
_entity_poly.pdbx_seq_one_letter_code
_entity_poly.pdbx_strand_id
1 'polypeptide(L)'
;MNADGSGEWVALREDDGRAYLLRRAPGEVKVKGLGRFDAEQLLNGYSIGDRISVGQKSLTIVDPALPEARRNMARRAQVIGAKDSGFLISWMGIGVGSRVLEGGHGSAGLAMHLAHVLGPSGALLSVESTPEHAQLPPAPPGRG
;
A
#
# COMPACT_ATOMS: atom_id res chain seq x y z
N MET A 1 -17.51 -4.44 8.66
CA MET A 1 -17.32 -5.66 7.83
C MET A 1 -17.80 -5.31 6.44
N ASN A 2 -16.88 -5.08 5.49
CA ASN A 2 -17.29 -4.73 4.13
C ASN A 2 -17.89 -5.95 3.45
N ALA A 3 -19.04 -5.77 2.77
CA ALA A 3 -19.84 -6.83 2.16
C ALA A 3 -19.15 -7.60 0.99
N ASP A 4 -17.92 -7.20 0.62
CA ASP A 4 -17.12 -7.76 -0.47
C ASP A 4 -16.02 -8.74 -0.02
N GLY A 5 -16.00 -9.14 1.26
CA GLY A 5 -14.95 -10.01 1.83
C GLY A 5 -13.57 -9.34 1.91
N SER A 6 -13.48 -8.03 1.73
CA SER A 6 -12.25 -7.27 1.88
C SER A 6 -11.97 -7.02 3.36
N GLY A 7 -11.14 -7.86 3.98
CA GLY A 7 -10.61 -7.59 5.32
C GLY A 7 -9.83 -6.26 5.35
N GLU A 8 -9.84 -5.61 6.50
CA GLU A 8 -9.10 -4.37 6.74
C GLU A 8 -7.59 -4.56 6.51
N TRP A 9 -6.97 -3.62 5.80
CA TRP A 9 -5.53 -3.59 5.66
C TRP A 9 -4.89 -2.95 6.89
N VAL A 10 -3.82 -3.57 7.39
CA VAL A 10 -2.97 -3.03 8.45
C VAL A 10 -1.51 -3.16 8.05
N ALA A 11 -0.65 -2.36 8.65
CA ALA A 11 0.78 -2.54 8.54
C ALA A 11 1.39 -2.85 9.91
N LEU A 12 2.26 -3.84 9.97
CA LEU A 12 3.08 -4.15 11.14
C LEU A 12 4.43 -3.46 10.97
N ARG A 13 4.76 -2.51 11.86
CA ARG A 13 5.96 -1.69 11.74
C ARG A 13 6.95 -1.98 12.87
N GLU A 14 8.20 -2.28 12.49
CA GLU A 14 9.36 -2.34 13.40
C GLU A 14 9.80 -0.94 13.81
N ASP A 15 10.53 -0.82 14.92
CA ASP A 15 11.03 0.46 15.43
C ASP A 15 12.06 1.11 14.47
N ASP A 16 12.73 0.32 13.62
CA ASP A 16 13.62 0.81 12.56
C ASP A 16 12.89 1.35 11.33
N GLY A 17 11.54 1.34 11.35
CA GLY A 17 10.69 1.82 10.26
C GLY A 17 10.41 0.78 9.17
N ARG A 18 10.90 -0.45 9.30
CA ARG A 18 10.53 -1.55 8.41
C ARG A 18 9.07 -1.89 8.64
N ALA A 19 8.31 -2.09 7.56
CA ALA A 19 6.88 -2.37 7.67
C ALA A 19 6.45 -3.51 6.75
N TYR A 20 5.46 -4.25 7.19
CA TYR A 20 4.87 -5.40 6.53
C TYR A 20 3.37 -5.16 6.36
N LEU A 21 2.91 -5.11 5.12
CA LEU A 21 1.50 -4.88 4.82
C LEU A 21 0.74 -6.20 4.90
N LEU A 22 -0.34 -6.21 5.65
CA LEU A 22 -1.19 -7.38 5.87
C LEU A 22 -2.64 -7.05 5.60
N ARG A 23 -3.39 -8.03 5.16
CA ARG A 23 -4.83 -7.99 5.13
C ARG A 23 -5.38 -8.78 6.32
N ARG A 24 -6.24 -8.19 7.13
CA ARG A 24 -6.94 -8.87 8.22
C ARG A 24 -8.02 -9.78 7.62
N ALA A 25 -7.63 -10.99 7.27
CA ALA A 25 -8.51 -11.99 6.66
C ALA A 25 -8.11 -13.38 7.16
N PRO A 26 -9.06 -14.32 7.23
CA PRO A 26 -8.78 -15.69 7.63
C PRO A 26 -7.87 -16.40 6.61
N GLY A 27 -7.10 -17.33 7.09
CA GLY A 27 -6.19 -18.16 6.30
C GLY A 27 -4.72 -17.85 6.50
N GLU A 28 -3.89 -18.84 6.19
CA GLU A 28 -2.45 -18.73 6.37
C GLU A 28 -1.82 -17.81 5.32
N VAL A 29 -1.07 -16.82 5.77
CA VAL A 29 -0.27 -15.94 4.93
C VAL A 29 1.21 -16.13 5.19
N LYS A 30 2.03 -16.06 4.14
CA LYS A 30 3.49 -16.05 4.25
C LYS A 30 4.01 -14.64 4.07
N VAL A 31 4.60 -14.08 5.11
CA VAL A 31 5.20 -12.75 5.08
C VAL A 31 6.72 -12.88 5.17
N LYS A 32 7.42 -12.38 4.15
CA LYS A 32 8.89 -12.41 4.12
C LYS A 32 9.45 -11.63 5.33
N GLY A 33 10.19 -12.32 6.17
CA GLY A 33 10.79 -11.74 7.38
C GLY A 33 9.94 -11.83 8.65
N LEU A 34 8.69 -12.32 8.57
CA LEU A 34 7.84 -12.61 9.72
C LEU A 34 7.44 -14.09 9.83
N GLY A 35 7.53 -14.85 8.72
CA GLY A 35 7.13 -16.27 8.71
C GLY A 35 5.74 -16.52 8.13
N ARG A 36 5.09 -17.58 8.61
CA ARG A 36 3.73 -17.98 8.23
C ARG A 36 2.83 -17.90 9.46
N PHE A 37 1.66 -17.35 9.29
CA PHE A 37 0.65 -17.21 10.35
C PHE A 37 -0.71 -16.86 9.72
N ASP A 38 -1.77 -17.05 10.49
CA ASP A 38 -3.10 -16.56 10.16
C ASP A 38 -3.21 -15.11 10.64
N ALA A 39 -3.43 -14.18 9.69
CA ALA A 39 -3.42 -12.75 9.99
C ALA A 39 -4.63 -12.32 10.85
N GLU A 40 -5.80 -12.96 10.68
CA GLU A 40 -6.97 -12.69 11.50
C GLU A 40 -6.73 -13.12 12.94
N GLN A 41 -6.20 -14.34 13.14
CA GLN A 41 -5.89 -14.85 14.47
C GLN A 41 -4.81 -14.05 15.17
N LEU A 42 -3.73 -13.69 14.44
CA LEU A 42 -2.63 -12.89 14.98
C LEU A 42 -3.10 -11.51 15.46
N LEU A 43 -4.05 -10.90 14.73
CA LEU A 43 -4.54 -9.54 15.01
C LEU A 43 -5.81 -9.52 15.87
N ASN A 44 -6.28 -10.70 16.32
CA ASN A 44 -7.49 -10.79 17.13
C ASN A 44 -7.30 -10.09 18.48
N GLY A 45 -8.21 -9.18 18.81
CA GLY A 45 -8.17 -8.40 20.05
C GLY A 45 -7.21 -7.22 20.04
N TYR A 46 -6.49 -6.99 18.95
CA TYR A 46 -5.57 -5.85 18.78
C TYR A 46 -6.16 -4.76 17.90
N SER A 47 -5.80 -3.51 18.22
CA SER A 47 -6.19 -2.28 17.53
C SER A 47 -4.98 -1.55 16.93
N ILE A 48 -5.24 -0.57 16.08
CA ILE A 48 -4.21 0.36 15.60
C ILE A 48 -3.56 1.06 16.79
N GLY A 49 -2.23 1.07 16.81
CA GLY A 49 -1.40 1.59 17.90
C GLY A 49 -0.87 0.52 18.86
N ASP A 50 -1.48 -0.66 18.90
CA ASP A 50 -1.02 -1.74 19.78
C ASP A 50 0.30 -2.35 19.31
N ARG A 51 1.04 -2.88 20.28
CA ARG A 51 2.26 -3.66 20.00
C ARG A 51 1.98 -5.16 20.09
N ILE A 52 2.48 -5.88 19.11
CA ILE A 52 2.39 -7.34 19.06
C ILE A 52 3.77 -7.96 18.86
N SER A 53 3.91 -9.20 19.27
CA SER A 53 5.12 -9.99 19.03
C SER A 53 4.88 -11.04 17.97
N VAL A 54 5.75 -11.10 16.96
CA VAL A 54 5.74 -12.11 15.90
C VAL A 54 7.13 -12.74 15.86
N GLY A 55 7.25 -13.97 16.37
CA GLY A 55 8.55 -14.60 16.63
C GLY A 55 9.35 -13.77 17.63
N GLN A 56 10.55 -13.35 17.25
CA GLN A 56 11.43 -12.52 18.10
C GLN A 56 11.26 -11.01 17.84
N LYS A 57 10.33 -10.61 16.98
CA LYS A 57 10.13 -9.20 16.60
C LYS A 57 8.98 -8.59 17.38
N SER A 58 9.19 -7.36 17.85
CA SER A 58 8.16 -6.51 18.40
C SER A 58 7.73 -5.49 17.34
N LEU A 59 6.44 -5.42 17.06
CA LEU A 59 5.87 -4.66 15.96
C LEU A 59 4.72 -3.82 16.46
N THR A 60 4.56 -2.63 15.92
CA THR A 60 3.39 -1.77 16.18
C THR A 60 2.42 -1.91 15.01
N ILE A 61 1.14 -2.14 15.34
CA ILE A 61 0.06 -2.12 14.35
C ILE A 61 -0.23 -0.68 13.98
N VAL A 62 -0.11 -0.36 12.69
CA VAL A 62 -0.37 0.99 12.18
C VAL A 62 -1.37 0.94 11.03
N ASP A 63 -2.12 2.01 10.87
CA ASP A 63 -2.92 2.24 9.68
C ASP A 63 -1.99 2.36 8.46
N PRO A 64 -2.16 1.54 7.40
CA PRO A 64 -1.27 1.57 6.25
C PRO A 64 -1.37 2.91 5.54
N ALA A 65 -0.22 3.54 5.37
CA ALA A 65 -0.09 4.77 4.62
C ALA A 65 0.70 4.53 3.33
N LEU A 66 0.82 5.56 2.50
CA LEU A 66 1.54 5.48 1.24
C LEU A 66 2.98 4.94 1.38
N PRO A 67 3.78 5.29 2.41
CA PRO A 67 5.10 4.73 2.59
C PRO A 67 5.11 3.21 2.80
N GLU A 68 4.17 2.67 3.56
CA GLU A 68 4.04 1.22 3.83
C GLU A 68 3.61 0.49 2.56
N ALA A 69 2.61 1.00 1.85
CA ALA A 69 2.15 0.45 0.58
C ALA A 69 3.30 0.42 -0.45
N ARG A 70 4.03 1.51 -0.60
CA ARG A 70 5.16 1.62 -1.54
C ARG A 70 6.33 0.68 -1.22
N ARG A 71 6.62 0.45 0.06
CA ARG A 71 7.69 -0.49 0.47
C ARG A 71 7.34 -1.95 0.16
N ASN A 72 6.06 -2.27 0.19
CA ASN A 72 5.56 -3.63 -0.02
C ASN A 72 5.14 -3.91 -1.48
N MET A 73 5.24 -2.92 -2.38
CA MET A 73 4.90 -3.12 -3.79
C MET A 73 5.87 -4.09 -4.48
N ALA A 74 5.34 -4.90 -5.38
CA ALA A 74 6.14 -5.75 -6.24
C ALA A 74 6.88 -4.90 -7.29
N ARG A 75 8.21 -4.88 -7.23
CA ARG A 75 9.03 -4.16 -8.20
C ARG A 75 9.26 -5.01 -9.43
N ARG A 76 8.57 -4.70 -10.52
CA ARG A 76 8.71 -5.38 -11.83
C ARG A 76 9.48 -4.53 -12.84
N ALA A 77 9.51 -3.21 -12.65
CA ALA A 77 10.19 -2.23 -13.47
C ALA A 77 10.86 -1.17 -12.59
N GLN A 78 11.61 -0.26 -13.22
CA GLN A 78 12.14 0.93 -12.54
C GLN A 78 11.01 1.72 -11.89
N VAL A 79 11.22 2.14 -10.66
CA VAL A 79 10.23 2.83 -9.85
C VAL A 79 10.59 4.30 -9.69
N ILE A 80 9.66 5.20 -10.03
CA ILE A 80 9.79 6.62 -9.70
C ILE A 80 9.70 6.76 -8.18
N GLY A 81 10.74 7.31 -7.58
CA GLY A 81 10.85 7.48 -6.13
C GLY A 81 9.96 8.60 -5.58
N ALA A 82 9.77 8.63 -4.25
CA ALA A 82 8.95 9.63 -3.59
C ALA A 82 9.43 11.07 -3.84
N LYS A 83 10.74 11.29 -3.97
CA LYS A 83 11.33 12.59 -4.28
C LYS A 83 10.84 13.10 -5.64
N ASP A 84 10.96 12.27 -6.67
CA ASP A 84 10.60 12.66 -8.03
C ASP A 84 9.07 12.74 -8.20
N SER A 85 8.32 11.82 -7.58
CA SER A 85 6.86 11.89 -7.54
C SER A 85 6.36 13.15 -6.86
N GLY A 86 6.94 13.53 -5.72
CA GLY A 86 6.59 14.75 -5.00
C GLY A 86 6.90 16.01 -5.81
N PHE A 87 8.05 16.02 -6.50
CA PHE A 87 8.42 17.12 -7.40
C PHE A 87 7.41 17.26 -8.55
N LEU A 88 7.08 16.16 -9.24
CA LEU A 88 6.11 16.17 -10.34
C LEU A 88 4.73 16.66 -9.89
N ILE A 89 4.23 16.13 -8.78
CA ILE A 89 2.93 16.52 -8.22
C ILE A 89 2.90 18.02 -7.92
N SER A 90 3.93 18.54 -7.27
CA SER A 90 4.04 19.96 -6.93
C SER A 90 4.20 20.83 -8.16
N TRP A 91 5.08 20.44 -9.08
CA TRP A 91 5.37 21.21 -10.30
C TRP A 91 4.16 21.30 -11.23
N MET A 92 3.39 20.24 -11.37
CA MET A 92 2.20 20.18 -12.21
C MET A 92 0.94 20.70 -11.52
N GLY A 93 1.00 21.05 -10.24
CA GLY A 93 -0.14 21.52 -9.46
C GLY A 93 -1.22 20.44 -9.26
N ILE A 94 -0.82 19.18 -9.19
CA ILE A 94 -1.76 18.05 -9.00
C ILE A 94 -2.24 18.03 -7.55
N GLY A 95 -3.55 17.96 -7.35
CA GLY A 95 -4.17 17.94 -6.03
C GLY A 95 -5.50 17.21 -6.02
N VAL A 96 -6.21 17.32 -4.90
CA VAL A 96 -7.52 16.69 -4.72
C VAL A 96 -8.48 17.09 -5.84
N GLY A 97 -9.14 16.11 -6.45
CA GLY A 97 -10.08 16.32 -7.55
C GLY A 97 -9.45 16.48 -8.94
N SER A 98 -8.12 16.54 -9.06
CA SER A 98 -7.46 16.59 -10.36
C SER A 98 -7.74 15.34 -11.20
N ARG A 99 -7.69 15.48 -12.52
CA ARG A 99 -7.80 14.38 -13.48
C ARG A 99 -6.46 14.20 -14.18
N VAL A 100 -5.85 13.03 -14.04
CA VAL A 100 -4.50 12.74 -14.53
C VAL A 100 -4.50 11.57 -15.48
N LEU A 101 -3.76 11.69 -16.58
CA LEU A 101 -3.42 10.59 -17.48
C LEU A 101 -1.94 10.25 -17.29
N GLU A 102 -1.66 8.99 -16.98
CA GLU A 102 -0.31 8.43 -16.87
C GLU A 102 -0.05 7.43 -17.99
N GLY A 103 1.07 7.56 -18.67
CA GLY A 103 1.55 6.60 -19.66
C GLY A 103 2.72 5.78 -19.14
N GLY A 104 2.61 4.43 -19.17
CA GLY A 104 3.66 3.53 -18.71
C GLY A 104 3.80 3.49 -17.19
N HIS A 105 2.80 2.95 -16.48
CA HIS A 105 2.86 2.92 -15.01
C HIS A 105 3.89 1.93 -14.43
N GLY A 106 4.38 0.98 -15.24
CA GLY A 106 5.41 0.02 -14.84
C GLY A 106 5.07 -0.72 -13.54
N SER A 107 5.84 -0.46 -12.47
CA SER A 107 5.56 -0.98 -11.13
C SER A 107 4.55 -0.13 -10.32
N ALA A 108 3.85 0.81 -10.94
CA ALA A 108 2.87 1.70 -10.33
C ALA A 108 3.42 2.64 -9.22
N GLY A 109 4.71 2.93 -9.21
CA GLY A 109 5.32 3.79 -8.19
C GLY A 109 4.75 5.21 -8.19
N LEU A 110 4.67 5.87 -9.35
CA LEU A 110 4.07 7.18 -9.51
C LEU A 110 2.55 7.11 -9.35
N ALA A 111 1.89 6.09 -9.96
CA ALA A 111 0.45 5.89 -9.86
C ALA A 111 -0.06 5.88 -8.40
N MET A 112 0.67 5.22 -7.50
CA MET A 112 0.32 5.19 -6.06
C MET A 112 0.36 6.58 -5.42
N HIS A 113 1.38 7.41 -5.76
CA HIS A 113 1.46 8.78 -5.26
C HIS A 113 0.35 9.65 -5.83
N LEU A 114 0.08 9.51 -7.13
CA LEU A 114 -1.02 10.22 -7.80
C LEU A 114 -2.37 9.86 -7.18
N ALA A 115 -2.69 8.57 -7.08
CA ALA A 115 -3.94 8.11 -6.49
C ALA A 115 -4.14 8.64 -5.06
N HIS A 116 -3.07 8.66 -4.25
CA HIS A 116 -3.12 9.18 -2.88
C HIS A 116 -3.45 10.68 -2.83
N VAL A 117 -2.85 11.48 -3.73
CA VAL A 117 -3.03 12.95 -3.75
C VAL A 117 -4.35 13.36 -4.38
N LEU A 118 -4.82 12.61 -5.39
CA LEU A 118 -6.07 12.89 -6.09
C LEU A 118 -7.30 12.73 -5.20
N GLY A 119 -7.24 11.82 -4.23
CA GLY A 119 -8.36 11.50 -3.36
C GLY A 119 -9.58 10.94 -4.09
N PRO A 120 -10.71 10.75 -3.39
CA PRO A 120 -11.89 10.09 -3.94
C PRO A 120 -12.62 10.91 -5.02
N SER A 121 -12.40 12.21 -5.08
CA SER A 121 -12.99 13.09 -6.10
C SER A 121 -12.14 13.27 -7.35
N GLY A 122 -10.90 12.77 -7.36
CA GLY A 122 -10.01 12.80 -8.50
C GLY A 122 -10.16 11.59 -9.42
N ALA A 123 -9.45 11.62 -10.55
CA ALA A 123 -9.41 10.50 -11.48
C ALA A 123 -7.99 10.29 -12.01
N LEU A 124 -7.53 9.04 -11.97
CA LEU A 124 -6.30 8.60 -12.60
C LEU A 124 -6.63 7.56 -13.68
N LEU A 125 -6.27 7.88 -14.92
CA LEU A 125 -6.24 6.90 -16.01
C LEU A 125 -4.78 6.55 -16.26
N SER A 126 -4.42 5.30 -16.00
CA SER A 126 -3.07 4.80 -16.22
C SER A 126 -3.08 3.79 -17.35
N VAL A 127 -2.25 3.98 -18.37
CA VAL A 127 -2.11 3.10 -19.52
C VAL A 127 -0.74 2.44 -19.52
N GLU A 128 -0.70 1.15 -19.84
CA GLU A 128 0.53 0.36 -19.90
C GLU A 128 0.55 -0.49 -21.16
N SER A 129 1.65 -0.43 -21.87
CA SER A 129 1.84 -1.20 -23.12
C SER A 129 2.33 -2.63 -22.87
N THR A 130 2.93 -2.88 -21.71
CA THR A 130 3.53 -4.16 -21.35
C THR A 130 2.53 -5.00 -20.53
N PRO A 131 1.99 -6.11 -21.08
CA PRO A 131 0.96 -6.90 -20.38
C PRO A 131 1.37 -7.40 -19.00
N GLU A 132 2.65 -7.75 -18.81
CA GLU A 132 3.19 -8.19 -17.52
C GLU A 132 3.16 -7.10 -16.45
N HIS A 133 3.15 -5.84 -16.85
CA HIS A 133 3.07 -4.68 -15.97
C HIS A 133 1.63 -4.21 -15.75
N ALA A 134 0.70 -4.55 -16.66
CA ALA A 134 -0.68 -4.05 -16.62
C ALA A 134 -1.51 -4.54 -15.41
N GLN A 135 -1.05 -5.58 -14.69
CA GLN A 135 -1.68 -6.04 -13.46
C GLN A 135 -1.21 -5.18 -12.28
N LEU A 136 -1.99 -4.15 -11.96
CA LEU A 136 -1.79 -3.38 -10.73
C LEU A 136 -2.03 -4.26 -9.50
N PRO A 137 -1.16 -4.20 -8.48
CA PRO A 137 -1.51 -4.74 -7.18
C PRO A 137 -2.75 -3.99 -6.66
N PRO A 138 -3.61 -4.66 -5.87
CA PRO A 138 -4.74 -3.98 -5.26
C PRO A 138 -4.22 -2.77 -4.47
N ALA A 139 -4.76 -1.60 -4.75
CA ALA A 139 -4.43 -0.40 -4.01
C ALA A 139 -4.82 -0.60 -2.54
N PRO A 140 -3.99 -0.19 -1.57
CA PRO A 140 -4.43 -0.09 -0.19
C PRO A 140 -5.65 0.84 -0.16
N PRO A 141 -6.65 0.58 0.70
CA PRO A 141 -7.84 1.40 0.78
C PRO A 141 -7.45 2.86 1.00
N GLY A 142 -7.97 3.73 0.15
CA GLY A 142 -7.90 5.16 0.37
C GLY A 142 -8.59 5.49 1.69
N ARG A 143 -8.04 6.43 2.45
CA ARG A 143 -8.73 6.98 3.61
C ARG A 143 -10.03 7.63 3.10
N GLY A 144 -11.17 7.08 3.53
CA GLY A 144 -12.48 7.71 3.35
C GLY A 144 -12.60 8.99 4.18
#